data_e12c485b61969153f7ea6922bc96868e
#
_entry.id   e12c485b61969153f7ea6922bc96868e
#
_cell.length_a   1.000
_cell.length_b   1.000
_cell.length_c   1.000
_cell.angle_alpha   90.00
_cell.angle_beta   90.00
_cell.angle_gamma   90.00
#
_symmetry.space_group_name_H-M   'P 1'
#
loop_
_entity.id
_entity.type
_entity.pdbx_description
1 polymer ?
#
loop_
_entity_poly.entity_id
_entity_poly.type
_entity_poly.pdbx_seq_one_letter_code
_entity_poly.pdbx_strand_id
1 'polypeptide(L)'
;MSRPPRIEPSGDLVARVASTALALPDAYEEDAWTGVRWRVRNKTFAHVLVAQEGYASAYRDITGVTEPTTVLTFRSTGDELLTLTHAGPPFYQPPWSPTVVGMVLDDDTDWDEVAELVTESYRLCAPEKLRRRLDRSGHSVRRNG
;
A
#
# COMPACT_ATOMS: atom_id res chain seq x y z
N MET A 1 -30.95 7.21 -9.36
CA MET A 1 -29.74 7.26 -9.83
C MET A 1 -28.84 6.27 -9.28
N SER A 2 -28.15 5.63 -10.04
CA SER A 2 -27.28 4.59 -9.55
C SER A 2 -25.87 5.12 -9.40
N ARG A 3 -25.13 4.52 -8.52
CA ARG A 3 -23.75 4.83 -8.41
C ARG A 3 -22.99 4.23 -9.56
N PRO A 4 -21.88 4.83 -9.96
CA PRO A 4 -21.03 4.19 -10.94
C PRO A 4 -20.57 2.84 -10.41
N PRO A 5 -20.40 1.85 -11.26
CA PRO A 5 -19.86 0.58 -10.81
C PRO A 5 -18.46 0.78 -10.26
N ARG A 6 -18.11 -0.02 -9.26
CA ARG A 6 -16.75 -0.02 -8.77
C ARG A 6 -15.85 -0.63 -9.80
N ILE A 7 -14.66 -0.07 -9.94
CA ILE A 7 -13.65 -0.62 -10.82
C ILE A 7 -12.67 -1.39 -9.97
N GLU A 8 -12.50 -2.66 -10.29
CA GLU A 8 -11.59 -3.50 -9.52
C GLU A 8 -10.17 -3.37 -10.07
N PRO A 9 -9.17 -3.41 -9.19
CA PRO A 9 -7.81 -3.36 -9.66
C PRO A 9 -7.44 -4.63 -10.42
N SER A 10 -6.39 -4.54 -11.25
CA SER A 10 -5.90 -5.68 -11.99
C SER A 10 -5.54 -6.83 -11.06
N GLY A 11 -5.97 -8.03 -11.39
CA GLY A 11 -5.61 -9.21 -10.59
C GLY A 11 -4.11 -9.44 -10.51
N ASP A 12 -3.36 -9.10 -11.55
CA ASP A 12 -1.92 -9.25 -11.53
C ASP A 12 -1.27 -8.32 -10.52
N LEU A 13 -1.72 -7.07 -10.45
CA LEU A 13 -1.17 -6.13 -9.49
C LEU A 13 -1.51 -6.51 -8.07
N VAL A 14 -2.76 -6.95 -7.85
CA VAL A 14 -3.16 -7.44 -6.54
C VAL A 14 -2.31 -8.64 -6.12
N ALA A 15 -2.10 -9.58 -7.03
CA ALA A 15 -1.34 -10.79 -6.72
C ALA A 15 0.10 -10.47 -6.35
N ARG A 16 0.69 -9.46 -6.99
CA ARG A 16 2.06 -9.10 -6.66
C ARG A 16 2.18 -8.52 -5.26
N VAL A 17 1.24 -7.67 -4.87
CA VAL A 17 1.26 -7.14 -3.51
C VAL A 17 0.94 -8.25 -2.51
N ALA A 18 -0.03 -9.12 -2.84
CA ALA A 18 -0.41 -10.21 -1.96
C ALA A 18 0.75 -11.15 -1.68
N SER A 19 1.60 -11.36 -2.68
CA SER A 19 2.76 -12.23 -2.53
C SER A 19 3.66 -11.79 -1.38
N THR A 20 3.88 -10.48 -1.23
CA THR A 20 4.64 -9.97 -0.10
C THR A 20 3.81 -9.96 1.17
N ALA A 21 2.59 -9.43 1.08
CA ALA A 21 1.79 -9.18 2.27
C ALA A 21 1.42 -10.47 2.99
N LEU A 22 1.05 -11.50 2.24
CA LEU A 22 0.58 -12.74 2.85
C LEU A 22 1.73 -13.62 3.34
N ALA A 23 2.96 -13.28 3.01
CA ALA A 23 4.12 -13.95 3.57
C ALA A 23 4.48 -13.45 4.97
N LEU A 24 3.86 -12.34 5.41
CA LEU A 24 4.17 -11.75 6.71
C LEU A 24 3.36 -12.43 7.81
N PRO A 25 3.93 -12.56 9.03
CA PRO A 25 3.28 -13.32 10.10
C PRO A 25 1.88 -12.84 10.43
N ASP A 26 0.92 -13.75 10.45
CA ASP A 26 -0.49 -13.50 10.81
C ASP A 26 -1.20 -12.47 9.93
N ALA A 27 -0.63 -12.14 8.79
CA ALA A 27 -1.29 -11.24 7.85
C ALA A 27 -2.43 -11.97 7.16
N TYR A 28 -3.49 -11.24 6.87
CA TYR A 28 -4.63 -11.81 6.17
C TYR A 28 -5.19 -10.80 5.18
N GLU A 29 -5.90 -11.32 4.20
CA GLU A 29 -6.46 -10.54 3.10
C GLU A 29 -7.96 -10.42 3.26
N GLU A 30 -8.49 -9.26 2.93
CA GLU A 30 -9.91 -9.00 3.03
C GLU A 30 -10.35 -8.15 1.87
N ASP A 31 -11.55 -8.40 1.33
CA ASP A 31 -12.09 -7.48 0.36
C ASP A 31 -12.45 -6.19 1.10
N ALA A 32 -12.08 -5.08 0.53
CA ALA A 32 -12.43 -3.78 1.06
C ALA A 32 -13.64 -3.26 0.31
N TRP A 33 -14.20 -2.16 0.80
CA TRP A 33 -15.31 -1.53 0.10
C TRP A 33 -14.90 -1.24 -1.33
N THR A 34 -13.65 -0.87 -1.54
CA THR A 34 -13.08 -0.77 -2.87
C THR A 34 -11.70 -1.42 -2.83
N GLY A 35 -11.46 -2.38 -3.72
CA GLY A 35 -10.20 -3.07 -3.81
C GLY A 35 -10.00 -4.15 -2.76
N VAL A 36 -8.74 -4.41 -2.45
CA VAL A 36 -8.32 -5.50 -1.56
C VAL A 36 -7.36 -4.93 -0.54
N ARG A 37 -7.50 -5.34 0.71
CA ARG A 37 -6.60 -4.86 1.76
C ARG A 37 -6.00 -6.02 2.52
N TRP A 38 -4.82 -5.77 3.08
CA TRP A 38 -4.11 -6.75 3.90
C TRP A 38 -3.94 -6.18 5.30
N ARG A 39 -4.22 -7.00 6.28
CA ARG A 39 -4.33 -6.56 7.66
C ARG A 39 -3.56 -7.47 8.60
N VAL A 40 -3.20 -6.92 9.76
CA VAL A 40 -2.66 -7.68 10.87
C VAL A 40 -3.26 -7.10 12.14
N ARG A 41 -3.80 -7.94 12.99
CA ARG A 41 -4.42 -7.52 14.27
C ARG A 41 -5.39 -6.37 14.09
N ASN A 42 -6.25 -6.48 13.07
CA ASN A 42 -7.29 -5.48 12.78
C ASN A 42 -6.78 -4.12 12.31
N LYS A 43 -5.52 -4.05 11.89
CA LYS A 43 -4.97 -2.83 11.30
C LYS A 43 -4.60 -3.10 9.86
N THR A 44 -5.00 -2.20 8.97
CA THR A 44 -4.68 -2.32 7.56
C THR A 44 -3.29 -1.77 7.30
N PHE A 45 -2.40 -2.59 6.74
CA PHE A 45 -1.06 -2.14 6.42
C PHE A 45 -0.81 -1.99 4.92
N ALA A 46 -1.71 -2.50 4.09
CA ALA A 46 -1.61 -2.31 2.64
C ALA A 46 -3.01 -2.42 2.04
N HIS A 47 -3.29 -1.61 1.04
CA HIS A 47 -4.59 -1.59 0.38
C HIS A 47 -4.36 -1.23 -1.08
N VAL A 48 -4.83 -2.09 -1.99
CA VAL A 48 -4.75 -1.83 -3.43
C VAL A 48 -6.16 -1.53 -3.92
N LEU A 49 -6.31 -0.43 -4.59
CA LEU A 49 -7.62 0.02 -5.10
C LEU A 49 -7.43 0.82 -6.37
N VAL A 50 -8.53 1.10 -7.05
CA VAL A 50 -8.49 1.98 -8.21
C VAL A 50 -9.02 3.34 -7.78
N ALA A 51 -8.21 4.37 -7.96
CA ALA A 51 -8.62 5.74 -7.68
C ALA A 51 -9.52 6.18 -8.82
N GLN A 52 -10.75 6.56 -8.48
CA GLN A 52 -11.72 6.94 -9.48
C GLN A 52 -12.59 8.06 -8.96
N GLU A 53 -13.65 8.36 -9.68
CA GLU A 53 -14.49 9.51 -9.36
C GLU A 53 -14.87 9.54 -7.89
N GLY A 54 -14.76 10.68 -7.26
CA GLY A 54 -15.04 10.83 -5.84
C GLY A 54 -13.80 10.72 -4.98
N TYR A 55 -13.16 9.56 -5.03
CA TYR A 55 -11.86 9.39 -4.41
C TYR A 55 -10.83 10.14 -5.25
N ALA A 56 -11.08 10.16 -6.53
CA ALA A 56 -10.13 10.68 -7.47
C ALA A 56 -9.97 12.20 -7.45
N SER A 57 -10.87 12.94 -6.82
CA SER A 57 -10.66 14.38 -6.83
C SER A 57 -9.38 14.76 -6.09
N ALA A 58 -9.14 14.16 -4.92
CA ALA A 58 -7.91 14.42 -4.19
C ALA A 58 -6.70 13.85 -4.92
N TYR A 59 -6.84 12.65 -5.46
CA TYR A 59 -5.78 12.01 -6.19
C TYR A 59 -5.38 12.84 -7.42
N ARG A 60 -6.37 13.30 -8.17
CA ARG A 60 -6.13 14.11 -9.36
C ARG A 60 -5.46 15.43 -9.03
N ASP A 61 -5.87 16.07 -7.93
CA ASP A 61 -5.28 17.34 -7.53
C ASP A 61 -3.81 17.19 -7.19
N ILE A 62 -3.42 16.03 -6.68
CA ILE A 62 -2.04 15.79 -6.28
C ILE A 62 -1.18 15.32 -7.44
N THR A 63 -1.71 14.44 -8.28
CA THR A 63 -0.90 13.78 -9.31
C THR A 63 -1.13 14.28 -10.71
N GLY A 64 -2.23 14.99 -10.96
CA GLY A 64 -2.57 15.43 -12.30
C GLY A 64 -3.20 14.36 -13.17
N VAL A 65 -3.34 13.14 -12.67
CA VAL A 65 -3.90 12.03 -13.45
C VAL A 65 -5.42 12.03 -13.32
N THR A 66 -6.11 11.93 -14.44
CA THR A 66 -7.58 11.99 -14.45
C THR A 66 -8.24 10.65 -14.75
N GLU A 67 -7.47 9.67 -15.21
CA GLU A 67 -8.03 8.35 -15.54
C GLU A 67 -7.98 7.44 -14.33
N PRO A 68 -8.88 6.45 -14.26
CA PRO A 68 -8.80 5.47 -13.18
C PRO A 68 -7.41 4.82 -13.15
N THR A 69 -6.82 4.76 -11.99
CA THR A 69 -5.45 4.29 -11.84
C THR A 69 -5.36 3.40 -10.60
N THR A 70 -4.66 2.29 -10.72
CA THR A 70 -4.45 1.40 -9.57
C THR A 70 -3.39 2.00 -8.66
N VAL A 71 -3.71 2.07 -7.39
CA VAL A 71 -2.78 2.61 -6.40
C VAL A 71 -2.69 1.68 -5.22
N LEU A 72 -1.54 1.75 -4.55
CA LEU A 72 -1.30 1.08 -3.27
C LEU A 72 -1.22 2.14 -2.21
N THR A 73 -1.91 1.94 -1.09
CA THR A 73 -1.70 2.81 0.06
C THR A 73 -1.08 1.99 1.18
N PHE A 74 -0.22 2.61 1.95
CA PHE A 74 0.49 1.95 3.04
C PHE A 74 0.87 2.99 4.09
N ARG A 75 1.25 2.53 5.28
CA ARG A 75 1.59 3.44 6.36
C ARG A 75 3.08 3.74 6.38
N SER A 76 3.40 4.95 6.80
CA SER A 76 4.79 5.35 6.93
C SER A 76 4.90 6.38 8.05
N THR A 77 6.10 6.63 8.50
CA THR A 77 6.33 7.59 9.58
C THR A 77 7.75 8.13 9.49
N GLY A 78 7.98 9.25 10.20
CA GLY A 78 9.32 9.82 10.36
C GLY A 78 9.95 10.25 9.05
N ASP A 79 11.24 9.98 8.92
CA ASP A 79 11.99 10.41 7.75
C ASP A 79 11.53 9.74 6.48
N GLU A 80 11.13 8.48 6.56
CA GLU A 80 10.63 7.80 5.39
C GLU A 80 9.38 8.50 4.86
N LEU A 81 8.47 8.87 5.75
CA LEU A 81 7.25 9.55 5.37
C LEU A 81 7.56 10.87 4.65
N LEU A 82 8.48 11.64 5.22
CA LEU A 82 8.87 12.90 4.61
C LEU A 82 9.52 12.69 3.25
N THR A 83 10.40 11.72 3.16
CA THR A 83 11.08 11.43 1.91
C THR A 83 10.10 11.05 0.82
N LEU A 84 9.17 10.15 1.14
CA LEU A 84 8.23 9.66 0.14
C LEU A 84 7.25 10.74 -0.28
N THR A 85 6.75 11.54 0.66
CA THR A 85 5.75 12.54 0.30
C THR A 85 6.35 13.71 -0.47
N HIS A 86 7.67 13.87 -0.43
CA HIS A 86 8.34 14.91 -1.19
C HIS A 86 9.03 14.38 -2.45
N ALA A 87 8.97 13.07 -2.67
CA ALA A 87 9.67 12.48 -3.80
C ALA A 87 8.99 12.74 -5.14
N GLY A 88 7.70 13.02 -5.13
CA GLY A 88 6.95 13.14 -6.36
C GLY A 88 6.53 11.77 -6.89
N PRO A 89 5.94 11.72 -8.08
CA PRO A 89 5.44 10.45 -8.61
C PRO A 89 6.50 9.38 -8.58
N PRO A 90 6.15 8.14 -8.29
CA PRO A 90 4.78 7.61 -8.20
C PRO A 90 4.10 7.80 -6.83
N PHE A 91 4.72 8.53 -5.92
CA PHE A 91 4.20 8.70 -4.56
C PHE A 91 3.36 9.97 -4.42
N TYR A 92 2.39 9.90 -3.52
CA TYR A 92 1.61 11.08 -3.15
C TYR A 92 1.09 10.87 -1.74
N GLN A 93 0.69 11.95 -1.06
CA GLN A 93 0.12 11.80 0.26
C GLN A 93 -1.38 12.10 0.20
N PRO A 94 -2.23 11.11 0.50
CA PRO A 94 -3.67 11.37 0.55
C PRO A 94 -3.97 12.40 1.64
N PRO A 95 -4.88 13.33 1.38
CA PRO A 95 -5.13 14.40 2.35
C PRO A 95 -5.86 13.95 3.61
N TRP A 96 -6.45 12.75 3.58
CA TRP A 96 -7.24 12.29 4.72
C TRP A 96 -6.42 11.59 5.80
N SER A 97 -5.14 11.41 5.58
CA SER A 97 -4.33 10.80 6.64
C SER A 97 -2.88 11.28 6.54
N PRO A 98 -2.33 11.79 7.65
CA PRO A 98 -0.94 12.25 7.64
C PRO A 98 0.08 11.13 7.68
N THR A 99 -0.34 9.89 7.93
CA THR A 99 0.60 8.77 8.05
C THR A 99 0.43 7.73 6.97
N VAL A 100 -0.33 8.05 5.91
CA VAL A 100 -0.54 7.12 4.79
C VAL A 100 0.09 7.72 3.56
N VAL A 101 0.74 6.86 2.78
CA VAL A 101 1.34 7.24 1.50
C VAL A 101 0.65 6.45 0.41
N GLY A 102 0.38 7.08 -0.72
CA GLY A 102 -0.14 6.41 -1.90
C GLY A 102 0.94 6.26 -2.94
N MET A 103 0.89 5.18 -3.69
CA MET A 103 1.86 4.88 -4.73
C MET A 103 1.13 4.34 -5.96
N VAL A 104 1.36 4.94 -7.10
CA VAL A 104 0.78 4.44 -8.35
C VAL A 104 1.46 3.13 -8.73
N LEU A 105 0.67 2.14 -9.10
CA LEU A 105 1.18 0.86 -9.57
C LEU A 105 0.94 0.74 -11.07
N ASP A 106 1.99 0.44 -11.81
CA ASP A 106 1.90 0.28 -13.26
C ASP A 106 3.05 -0.61 -13.75
N ASP A 107 3.28 -0.61 -15.05
CA ASP A 107 4.31 -1.46 -15.63
C ASP A 107 5.72 -1.08 -15.21
N ASP A 108 5.91 0.15 -14.76
CA ASP A 108 7.24 0.64 -14.36
C ASP A 108 7.48 0.50 -12.86
N THR A 109 6.56 -0.10 -12.13
CA THR A 109 6.67 -0.22 -10.69
C THR A 109 7.89 -1.05 -10.30
N ASP A 110 8.65 -0.53 -9.32
CA ASP A 110 9.78 -1.26 -8.74
C ASP A 110 9.22 -2.17 -7.65
N TRP A 111 9.07 -3.44 -7.97
CA TRP A 111 8.44 -4.40 -7.05
C TRP A 111 9.29 -4.74 -5.83
N ASP A 112 10.61 -4.57 -5.92
CA ASP A 112 11.46 -4.72 -4.73
C ASP A 112 11.19 -3.59 -3.76
N GLU A 113 10.98 -2.39 -4.27
CA GLU A 113 10.62 -1.27 -3.43
C GLU A 113 9.26 -1.47 -2.80
N VAL A 114 8.29 -1.96 -3.56
CA VAL A 114 6.97 -2.26 -3.00
C VAL A 114 7.08 -3.24 -1.85
N ALA A 115 7.88 -4.30 -2.03
CA ALA A 115 8.05 -5.29 -0.98
C ALA A 115 8.61 -4.68 0.29
N GLU A 116 9.58 -3.80 0.16
CA GLU A 116 10.16 -3.12 1.31
C GLU A 116 9.16 -2.21 2.00
N LEU A 117 8.43 -1.43 1.21
CA LEU A 117 7.47 -0.49 1.77
C LEU A 117 6.31 -1.18 2.48
N VAL A 118 5.81 -2.27 1.89
CA VAL A 118 4.74 -3.05 2.49
C VAL A 118 5.22 -3.70 3.79
N THR A 119 6.44 -4.23 3.80
CA THR A 119 6.99 -4.85 4.99
C THR A 119 7.18 -3.83 6.12
N GLU A 120 7.68 -2.63 5.80
CA GLU A 120 7.83 -1.60 6.81
C GLU A 120 6.48 -1.12 7.34
N SER A 121 5.48 -1.02 6.46
CA SER A 121 4.13 -0.68 6.88
C SER A 121 3.58 -1.73 7.85
N TYR A 122 3.82 -3.01 7.54
CA TYR A 122 3.43 -4.10 8.43
C TYR A 122 4.08 -3.93 9.80
N ARG A 123 5.36 -3.57 9.85
CA ARG A 123 6.07 -3.38 11.11
C ARG A 123 5.44 -2.30 11.96
N LEU A 124 4.92 -1.25 11.32
CA LEU A 124 4.25 -0.18 12.06
C LEU A 124 2.93 -0.63 12.66
N CYS A 125 2.29 -1.64 12.07
CA CYS A 125 0.98 -2.11 12.51
C CYS A 125 1.06 -3.32 13.42
N ALA A 126 2.09 -4.14 13.29
CA ALA A 126 2.19 -5.40 13.99
C ALA A 126 2.74 -5.23 15.40
N PRO A 127 2.26 -6.02 16.36
CA PRO A 127 2.85 -5.99 17.71
C PRO A 127 4.26 -6.59 17.68
N GLU A 128 5.01 -6.28 18.70
CA GLU A 128 6.42 -6.69 18.78
C GLU A 128 6.63 -8.17 18.60
N LYS A 129 5.74 -8.98 19.15
CA LYS A 129 5.84 -10.42 19.03
C LYS A 129 5.89 -10.87 17.57
N LEU A 130 5.07 -10.25 16.73
CA LEU A 130 5.03 -10.60 15.31
C LEU A 130 6.23 -10.03 14.57
N ARG A 131 6.71 -8.85 14.97
CA ARG A 131 7.92 -8.30 14.38
C ARG A 131 9.11 -9.21 14.65
N ARG A 132 9.19 -9.77 15.86
CA ARG A 132 10.25 -10.72 16.19
C ARG A 132 10.15 -11.99 15.35
N ARG A 133 8.93 -12.47 15.11
CA ARG A 133 8.77 -13.65 14.25
C ARG A 133 9.25 -13.35 12.83
N LEU A 134 8.96 -12.16 12.34
CA LEU A 134 9.39 -11.75 11.02
C LEU A 134 10.93 -11.75 10.95
N ASP A 135 11.58 -11.21 11.97
CA ASP A 135 13.03 -11.16 12.00
C ASP A 135 13.64 -12.56 12.06
N ARG A 136 13.04 -13.45 12.83
CA ARG A 136 13.54 -14.82 12.92
C ARG A 136 13.37 -15.60 11.64
N SER A 137 12.42 -15.20 10.79
CA SER A 137 12.22 -15.88 9.52
C SER A 137 13.20 -15.43 8.45
N GLY A 138 14.09 -14.49 8.77
CA GLY A 138 15.12 -14.07 7.86
C GLY A 138 14.78 -12.92 6.96
N HIS A 139 13.60 -12.35 7.08
CA HIS A 139 13.22 -11.26 6.20
C HIS A 139 14.12 -10.04 6.37
N SER A 140 14.57 -9.77 7.58
CA SER A 140 15.40 -8.60 7.80
C SER A 140 16.80 -8.77 7.27
N VAL A 141 17.18 -9.98 6.95
CA VAL A 141 18.51 -10.25 6.50
C VAL A 141 18.76 -9.76 5.12
N ARG A 142 17.70 -9.62 4.42
CA ARG A 142 17.89 -9.26 3.11
C ARG A 142 18.59 -8.02 2.94
N ARG A 143 18.68 -7.31 3.77
CA ARG A 143 19.32 -6.30 3.58
C ARG A 143 20.49 -6.20 3.86
N ASN A 144 20.97 -6.29 3.91
CA ASN A 144 21.97 -6.27 4.21
C ASN A 144 22.65 -6.48 3.62
N GLY A 145 22.52 -6.47 3.23
CA GLY A 145 23.22 -6.74 2.58
C GLY A 145 23.36 -6.26 2.37
#